data_4bff82facceed94e4297506e9b9dac5d
#
_entry.id   4bff82facceed94e4297506e9b9dac5d
#
_cell.length_a   1.000
_cell.length_b   1.000
_cell.length_c   1.000
_cell.angle_alpha   90.00
_cell.angle_beta   90.00
_cell.angle_gamma   90.00
#
_symmetry.space_group_name_H-M   'P 1'
#
loop_
_entity.id
_entity.type
_entity.pdbx_description
1 polymer ?
#
loop_
_entity_poly.entity_id
_entity_poly.type
_entity_poly.pdbx_seq_one_letter_code
_entity_poly.pdbx_strand_id
1 'polypeptide(L)'
;KYQLHLITNGFEKTQHSKLKYSGLAGYFKEVVTSEGSNSLKPNREIFDYAFQKAKATPEESIMIGDTIDVDILGAINAGIDQVHVNHLTKEPLTINDKSPTFTVYSLKELEEIF
;
A
#
# COMPACT_ATOMS: atom_id res chain seq x y z
N LYS A 1 -11.79 -9.20 -10.72
CA LYS A 1 -12.43 -8.43 -9.66
C LYS A 1 -11.55 -7.29 -9.19
N TYR A 2 -10.42 -7.64 -8.58
CA TYR A 2 -9.51 -6.64 -8.05
C TYR A 2 -8.25 -6.60 -8.88
N GLN A 3 -7.72 -5.40 -9.07
CA GLN A 3 -6.40 -5.23 -9.65
C GLN A 3 -5.43 -4.94 -8.52
N LEU A 4 -4.29 -5.63 -8.50
CA LEU A 4 -3.27 -5.43 -7.50
C LEU A 4 -2.16 -4.55 -8.06
N HIS A 5 -1.72 -3.60 -7.25
CA HIS A 5 -0.60 -2.72 -7.55
C HIS A 5 0.31 -2.66 -6.34
N LEU A 6 1.57 -2.39 -6.55
CA LEU A 6 2.55 -2.32 -5.47
C LEU A 6 3.11 -0.90 -5.39
N ILE A 7 3.17 -0.35 -4.18
CA ILE A 7 3.84 0.93 -3.92
C ILE A 7 4.93 0.65 -2.90
N THR A 8 6.17 0.95 -3.23
CA THR A 8 7.31 0.64 -2.38
C THR A 8 8.31 1.80 -2.36
N ASN A 9 8.96 1.98 -1.21
CA ASN A 9 10.05 2.96 -1.07
C ASN A 9 11.39 2.40 -1.53
N GLY A 10 11.41 1.25 -2.20
CA GLY A 10 12.63 0.64 -2.69
C GLY A 10 13.06 1.16 -4.06
N PHE A 11 14.22 0.70 -4.49
CA PHE A 11 14.75 1.02 -5.80
C PHE A 11 14.12 0.14 -6.87
N GLU A 12 13.95 0.71 -8.05
CA GLU A 12 13.25 0.09 -9.16
C GLU A 12 13.81 -1.30 -9.48
N LYS A 13 15.10 -1.39 -9.75
CA LYS A 13 15.73 -2.64 -10.13
C LYS A 13 15.63 -3.70 -9.05
N THR A 14 15.85 -3.30 -7.79
CA THR A 14 15.80 -4.23 -6.67
C THR A 14 14.40 -4.80 -6.49
N GLN A 15 13.37 -3.95 -6.58
CA GLN A 15 12.01 -4.40 -6.39
C GLN A 15 11.54 -5.31 -7.52
N HIS A 16 11.89 -4.99 -8.77
CA HIS A 16 11.54 -5.85 -9.89
C HIS A 16 12.24 -7.21 -9.80
N SER A 17 13.49 -7.23 -9.34
CA SER A 17 14.22 -8.50 -9.14
C SER A 17 13.55 -9.34 -8.06
N LYS A 18 13.18 -8.73 -6.92
CA LYS A 18 12.49 -9.45 -5.85
C LYS A 18 11.19 -10.08 -6.34
N LEU A 19 10.39 -9.32 -7.09
CA LEU A 19 9.13 -9.83 -7.62
C LEU A 19 9.36 -10.98 -8.59
N LYS A 20 10.36 -10.85 -9.46
CA LYS A 20 10.68 -11.89 -10.43
C LYS A 20 11.08 -13.20 -9.75
N TYR A 21 12.00 -13.12 -8.79
CA TYR A 21 12.50 -14.31 -8.13
C TYR A 21 11.51 -14.93 -7.15
N SER A 22 10.59 -14.13 -6.60
CA SER A 22 9.54 -14.66 -5.71
C SER A 22 8.35 -15.24 -6.48
N GLY A 23 8.28 -15.04 -7.78
CA GLY A 23 7.16 -15.48 -8.59
C GLY A 23 5.93 -14.60 -8.49
N LEU A 24 6.06 -13.41 -7.91
CA LEU A 24 4.91 -12.53 -7.66
C LEU A 24 4.70 -11.47 -8.73
N ALA A 25 5.65 -11.32 -9.65
CA ALA A 25 5.60 -10.23 -10.64
C ALA A 25 4.30 -10.22 -11.45
N GLY A 26 3.78 -11.39 -11.82
CA GLY A 26 2.58 -11.49 -12.63
C GLY A 26 1.30 -11.10 -11.94
N TYR A 27 1.31 -10.95 -10.61
CA TYR A 27 0.12 -10.59 -9.84
C TYR A 27 -0.10 -9.08 -9.74
N PHE A 28 0.92 -8.29 -10.01
CA PHE A 28 0.83 -6.83 -9.88
C PHE A 28 0.80 -6.18 -11.26
N LYS A 29 -0.23 -5.38 -11.50
CA LYS A 29 -0.36 -4.68 -12.77
C LYS A 29 0.64 -3.54 -12.88
N GLU A 30 0.78 -2.76 -11.81
CA GLU A 30 1.73 -1.66 -11.75
C GLU A 30 2.61 -1.82 -10.53
N VAL A 31 3.88 -1.46 -10.66
CA VAL A 31 4.84 -1.43 -9.56
C VAL A 31 5.38 -0.02 -9.49
N VAL A 32 5.00 0.70 -8.43
CA VAL A 32 5.38 2.10 -8.24
C VAL A 32 6.46 2.14 -7.18
N THR A 33 7.64 2.65 -7.56
CA THR A 33 8.79 2.74 -6.66
C THR A 33 9.07 4.20 -6.32
N SER A 34 9.83 4.41 -5.24
CA SER A 34 10.27 5.75 -4.90
C SER A 34 11.16 6.33 -5.99
N GLU A 35 11.99 5.51 -6.59
CA GLU A 35 12.88 5.93 -7.67
C GLU A 35 12.09 6.31 -8.92
N GLY A 36 11.15 5.46 -9.33
CA GLY A 36 10.36 5.71 -10.53
C GLY A 36 9.40 6.87 -10.40
N SER A 37 8.86 7.11 -9.20
CA SER A 37 7.93 8.21 -8.96
C SER A 37 8.61 9.50 -8.50
N ASN A 38 9.89 9.41 -8.13
CA ASN A 38 10.65 10.50 -7.53
C ASN A 38 9.99 11.02 -6.24
N SER A 39 9.41 10.12 -5.46
CA SER A 39 8.73 10.44 -4.21
C SER A 39 8.73 9.24 -3.28
N LEU A 40 8.64 9.48 -1.99
CA LEU A 40 8.64 8.45 -0.94
C LEU A 40 7.31 8.46 -0.20
N LYS A 41 6.80 7.26 0.17
CA LYS A 41 5.71 7.20 1.14
C LYS A 41 6.20 7.80 2.45
N PRO A 42 5.42 8.56 3.20
CA PRO A 42 3.98 8.81 3.05
C PRO A 42 3.65 10.07 2.23
N ASN A 43 4.57 10.61 1.45
CA ASN A 43 4.32 11.81 0.67
C ASN A 43 3.19 11.57 -0.33
N ARG A 44 2.37 12.59 -0.55
CA ARG A 44 1.21 12.47 -1.41
C ARG A 44 1.57 12.17 -2.85
N GLU A 45 2.69 12.69 -3.31
CA GLU A 45 3.09 12.60 -4.71
C GLU A 45 3.23 11.16 -5.20
N ILE A 46 3.73 10.24 -4.38
CA ILE A 46 3.87 8.85 -4.81
C ILE A 46 2.49 8.20 -4.98
N PHE A 47 1.51 8.57 -4.15
CA PHE A 47 0.15 8.07 -4.29
C PHE A 47 -0.54 8.64 -5.54
N ASP A 48 -0.36 9.93 -5.81
CA ASP A 48 -0.91 10.55 -7.02
C ASP A 48 -0.29 9.90 -8.27
N TYR A 49 1.00 9.63 -8.25
CA TYR A 49 1.67 8.93 -9.33
C TYR A 49 1.07 7.54 -9.54
N ALA A 50 0.82 6.82 -8.44
CA ALA A 50 0.24 5.48 -8.51
C ALA A 50 -1.17 5.51 -9.13
N PHE A 51 -1.99 6.51 -8.77
CA PHE A 51 -3.33 6.65 -9.37
C PHE A 51 -3.23 6.85 -10.88
N GLN A 52 -2.30 7.69 -11.33
CA GLN A 52 -2.10 7.91 -12.76
C GLN A 52 -1.71 6.62 -13.47
N LYS A 53 -0.76 5.87 -12.91
CA LYS A 53 -0.29 4.64 -13.53
C LYS A 53 -1.37 3.57 -13.55
N ALA A 54 -2.12 3.45 -12.47
CA ALA A 54 -3.18 2.44 -12.36
C ALA A 54 -4.47 2.85 -13.05
N LYS A 55 -4.60 4.12 -13.42
CA LYS A 55 -5.83 4.71 -13.95
C LYS A 55 -7.00 4.49 -13.00
N ALA A 56 -6.75 4.74 -11.72
CA ALA A 56 -7.70 4.53 -10.63
C ALA A 56 -7.92 5.81 -9.86
N THR A 57 -8.98 5.82 -9.05
CA THR A 57 -9.31 6.95 -8.20
C THR A 57 -9.20 6.53 -6.73
N PRO A 58 -9.00 7.50 -5.79
CA PRO A 58 -8.95 7.17 -4.37
C PRO A 58 -10.21 6.45 -3.88
N GLU A 59 -11.38 6.82 -4.40
CA GLU A 59 -12.66 6.28 -3.95
C GLU A 59 -12.82 4.79 -4.27
N GLU A 60 -12.17 4.31 -5.32
CA GLU A 60 -12.27 2.90 -5.72
C GLU A 60 -11.06 2.09 -5.28
N SER A 61 -10.20 2.67 -4.45
CA SER A 61 -8.93 2.06 -4.08
C SER A 61 -8.85 1.83 -2.58
N ILE A 62 -8.04 0.86 -2.18
CA ILE A 62 -7.74 0.61 -0.78
C ILE A 62 -6.25 0.29 -0.66
N MET A 63 -5.62 0.84 0.37
CA MET A 63 -4.20 0.61 0.65
C MET A 63 -4.06 -0.45 1.73
N ILE A 64 -3.23 -1.44 1.48
CA ILE A 64 -2.92 -2.48 2.44
C ILE A 64 -1.44 -2.35 2.79
N GLY A 65 -1.14 -2.19 4.07
CA GLY A 65 0.24 -2.01 4.48
C GLY A 65 0.44 -2.30 5.95
N ASP A 66 1.71 -2.48 6.35
CA ASP A 66 2.06 -2.86 7.72
C ASP A 66 2.67 -1.71 8.52
N THR A 67 3.10 -0.63 7.89
CA THR A 67 3.78 0.47 8.58
C THR A 67 2.81 1.63 8.74
N ILE A 68 2.40 1.88 10.00
CA ILE A 68 1.30 2.81 10.27
C ILE A 68 1.64 4.26 9.90
N ASP A 69 2.86 4.70 10.15
CA ASP A 69 3.26 6.09 9.88
C ASP A 69 3.75 6.32 8.45
N VAL A 70 3.77 5.29 7.64
CA VAL A 70 4.19 5.37 6.24
C VAL A 70 3.03 4.98 5.33
N ASP A 71 2.59 3.72 5.42
CA ASP A 71 1.55 3.19 4.52
C ASP A 71 0.17 3.75 4.87
N ILE A 72 -0.18 3.69 6.14
CA ILE A 72 -1.53 4.08 6.56
C ILE A 72 -1.69 5.58 6.57
N LEU A 73 -0.73 6.30 7.14
CA LEU A 73 -0.78 7.76 7.15
C LEU A 73 -0.78 8.30 5.72
N GLY A 74 0.07 7.74 4.85
CA GLY A 74 0.11 8.15 3.46
C GLY A 74 -1.22 7.97 2.76
N ALA A 75 -1.87 6.83 2.98
CA ALA A 75 -3.17 6.54 2.37
C ALA A 75 -4.27 7.45 2.93
N ILE A 76 -4.27 7.71 4.24
CA ILE A 76 -5.22 8.64 4.85
C ILE A 76 -5.11 10.01 4.18
N ASN A 77 -3.89 10.52 4.05
CA ASN A 77 -3.65 11.84 3.47
C ASN A 77 -3.99 11.88 1.98
N ALA A 78 -3.97 10.76 1.31
CA ALA A 78 -4.32 10.66 -0.11
C ALA A 78 -5.80 10.36 -0.35
N GLY A 79 -6.58 10.21 0.73
CA GLY A 79 -8.03 9.98 0.63
C GLY A 79 -8.40 8.54 0.29
N ILE A 80 -7.53 7.58 0.58
CA ILE A 80 -7.72 6.16 0.30
C ILE A 80 -8.08 5.44 1.58
N ASP A 81 -9.05 4.52 1.52
CA ASP A 81 -9.30 3.62 2.64
C ASP A 81 -8.09 2.73 2.90
N GLN A 82 -7.93 2.25 4.12
CA GLN A 82 -6.72 1.54 4.52
C GLN A 82 -7.03 0.27 5.29
N VAL A 83 -6.19 -0.74 5.07
CA VAL A 83 -6.12 -1.92 5.93
C VAL A 83 -4.73 -1.94 6.55
N HIS A 84 -4.67 -1.82 7.86
CA HIS A 84 -3.41 -1.94 8.59
C HIS A 84 -3.20 -3.41 8.95
N VAL A 85 -2.14 -4.02 8.43
CA VAL A 85 -1.73 -5.37 8.78
C VAL A 85 -0.77 -5.24 9.95
N ASN A 86 -1.28 -5.43 11.16
CA ASN A 86 -0.53 -5.16 12.39
C ASN A 86 0.13 -6.44 12.88
N HIS A 87 1.43 -6.57 12.58
CA HIS A 87 2.23 -7.72 13.03
C HIS A 87 2.88 -7.48 14.39
N LEU A 88 2.83 -6.26 14.93
CA LEU A 88 3.64 -5.86 16.06
C LEU A 88 2.90 -5.96 17.39
N THR A 89 1.62 -5.68 17.41
CA THR A 89 0.83 -5.68 18.66
C THR A 89 -0.47 -6.43 18.44
N LYS A 90 -1.19 -6.67 19.56
CA LYS A 90 -2.52 -7.29 19.50
C LYS A 90 -3.64 -6.26 19.64
N GLU A 91 -3.28 -4.99 19.75
CA GLU A 91 -4.22 -3.90 19.89
C GLU A 91 -4.18 -3.02 18.66
N PRO A 92 -5.32 -2.50 18.22
CA PRO A 92 -5.31 -1.57 17.07
C PRO A 92 -4.48 -0.34 17.38
N LEU A 93 -3.77 0.14 16.36
CA LEU A 93 -2.97 1.36 16.47
C LEU A 93 -3.67 2.49 15.74
N THR A 94 -3.38 3.72 16.18
CA THR A 94 -3.88 4.92 15.53
C THR A 94 -2.70 5.79 15.11
N ILE A 95 -2.96 6.72 14.20
CA ILE A 95 -1.97 7.71 13.78
C ILE A 95 -2.66 9.06 13.69
N ASN A 96 -2.11 10.06 14.41
CA ASN A 96 -2.69 11.42 14.48
C ASN A 96 -4.17 11.38 14.87
N ASP A 97 -4.50 10.57 15.89
CA ASP A 97 -5.86 10.36 16.42
C ASP A 97 -6.83 9.76 15.39
N LYS A 98 -6.32 9.17 14.33
CA LYS A 98 -7.13 8.51 13.31
C LYS A 98 -6.88 7.02 13.33
N SER A 99 -7.96 6.24 13.15
CA SER A 99 -7.89 4.80 13.05
C SER A 99 -7.86 4.39 11.59
N PRO A 100 -7.14 3.32 11.22
CA PRO A 100 -7.27 2.75 9.88
C PRO A 100 -8.72 2.30 9.62
N THR A 101 -9.10 2.22 8.36
CA THR A 101 -10.44 1.72 8.00
C THR A 101 -10.65 0.32 8.55
N PHE A 102 -9.64 -0.53 8.38
CA PHE A 102 -9.63 -1.88 8.95
C PHE A 102 -8.27 -2.15 9.59
N THR A 103 -8.26 -2.97 10.64
CA THR A 103 -7.02 -3.51 11.21
C THR A 103 -7.12 -5.02 11.24
N VAL A 104 -6.13 -5.68 10.65
CA VAL A 104 -6.01 -7.14 10.70
C VAL A 104 -4.65 -7.48 11.28
N TYR A 105 -4.50 -8.70 11.76
CA TYR A 105 -3.28 -9.13 12.45
C TYR A 105 -2.52 -10.20 11.66
N SER A 106 -3.05 -10.58 10.51
CA SER A 106 -2.37 -11.45 9.55
C SER A 106 -2.94 -11.18 8.15
N LEU A 107 -2.17 -11.52 7.13
CA LEU A 107 -2.64 -11.38 5.75
C LEU A 107 -3.83 -12.29 5.45
N LYS A 108 -3.92 -13.41 6.14
CA LYS A 108 -5.03 -14.34 5.92
C LYS A 108 -6.37 -13.72 6.26
N GLU A 109 -6.42 -12.84 7.26
CA GLU A 109 -7.66 -12.17 7.64
C GLU A 109 -8.23 -11.27 6.55
N LEU A 110 -7.42 -10.93 5.53
CA LEU A 110 -7.91 -10.16 4.40
C LEU A 110 -9.01 -10.90 3.63
N GLU A 111 -9.01 -12.22 3.70
CA GLU A 111 -10.05 -13.03 3.03
C GLU A 111 -11.45 -12.72 3.56
N GLU A 112 -11.55 -12.24 4.80
CA GLU A 112 -12.83 -11.89 5.40
C GLU A 112 -13.32 -10.51 5.00
N ILE A 113 -12.42 -9.65 4.48
CA ILE A 113 -12.76 -8.30 4.02
C ILE A 113 -13.07 -8.32 2.53
N PHE A 114 -12.31 -9.09 1.78
CA PHE A 114 -12.40 -9.20 0.34
C PHE A 114 -12.85 -10.62 -0.07
#